data_72ffc2bc2de5dac5dbe9e52cf7f117ac
#
_entry.id   72ffc2bc2de5dac5dbe9e52cf7f117ac
#
_cell.length_a   1.000
_cell.length_b   1.000
_cell.length_c   1.000
_cell.angle_alpha   90.00
_cell.angle_beta   90.00
_cell.angle_gamma   90.00
#
_symmetry.space_group_name_H-M   'P 1'
#
loop_
_entity.id
_entity.type
_entity.pdbx_description
1 polymer ?
#
loop_
_entity_poly.entity_id
_entity_poly.type
_entity_poly.pdbx_seq_one_letter_code
_entity_poly.pdbx_strand_id
1 'polypeptide(L)' 'MYSNVKAELARKNMTVVDLSDKTGIRYQTLIDKINGKYPVTLDEAKKVKAALGVDIPLEDLFEASV' A
#
# COMPACT_ATOMS: atom_id res chain seq x y z
N MET A 1 -2.30 -3.24 -10.55
CA MET A 1 -1.65 -3.75 -9.34
C MET A 1 -0.47 -2.86 -8.96
N TYR A 2 -0.31 -2.57 -7.70
CA TYR A 2 0.80 -1.74 -7.22
C TYR A 2 1.94 -2.64 -6.75
N SER A 3 2.79 -3.02 -7.69
CA SER A 3 3.89 -3.96 -7.42
C SER A 3 4.89 -3.43 -6.40
N ASN A 4 5.13 -2.12 -6.39
CA ASN A 4 6.08 -1.54 -5.44
C ASN A 4 5.58 -1.63 -4.00
N VAL A 5 4.27 -1.49 -3.79
CA VAL A 5 3.69 -1.68 -2.45
C VAL A 5 3.90 -3.12 -1.98
N LYS A 6 3.64 -4.10 -2.85
CA LYS A 6 3.86 -5.51 -2.52
C LYS A 6 5.33 -5.80 -2.24
N ALA A 7 6.24 -5.22 -3.04
CA ALA A 7 7.67 -5.40 -2.85
C ALA A 7 8.13 -4.84 -1.50
N GLU A 8 7.63 -3.67 -1.10
CA GLU A 8 7.99 -3.08 0.18
C GLU A 8 7.41 -3.86 1.35
N LEU A 9 6.20 -4.40 1.22
CA LEU A 9 5.64 -5.28 2.25
C LEU A 9 6.55 -6.49 2.46
N ALA A 10 6.97 -7.14 1.37
CA ALA A 10 7.86 -8.29 1.44
C ALA A 10 9.20 -7.92 2.06
N ARG A 11 9.78 -6.79 1.66
CA ARG A 11 11.06 -6.32 2.19
C ARG A 11 11.00 -6.04 3.67
N LYS A 12 9.88 -5.49 4.15
CA LYS A 12 9.66 -5.19 5.57
C LYS A 12 9.13 -6.39 6.36
N ASN A 13 8.96 -7.51 5.70
CA ASN A 13 8.38 -8.73 6.30
C ASN A 13 7.01 -8.45 6.92
N MET A 14 6.20 -7.66 6.22
CA MET A 14 4.85 -7.27 6.65
C MET A 14 3.81 -7.93 5.76
N THR A 15 2.64 -8.19 6.36
CA THR A 15 1.47 -8.68 5.61
C THR A 15 0.49 -7.53 5.41
N VAL A 16 -0.52 -7.77 4.56
CA VAL A 16 -1.60 -6.78 4.38
C VAL A 16 -2.41 -6.63 5.68
N VAL A 17 -2.49 -7.68 6.50
CA VAL A 17 -3.12 -7.59 7.82
C VAL A 17 -2.38 -6.57 8.70
N ASP A 18 -1.05 -6.64 8.72
CA ASP A 18 -0.24 -5.69 9.46
C ASP A 18 -0.47 -4.27 8.96
N LEU A 19 -0.53 -4.10 7.64
CA LEU A 19 -0.76 -2.80 7.04
C LEU A 19 -2.15 -2.27 7.40
N SER A 20 -3.15 -3.13 7.40
CA SER A 20 -4.50 -2.77 7.81
C SER A 20 -4.52 -2.25 9.25
N ASP A 21 -3.84 -2.96 10.15
CA ASP A 21 -3.77 -2.55 11.56
C ASP A 21 -3.10 -1.19 11.72
N LYS A 22 -2.03 -0.94 10.97
CA LYS A 22 -1.27 0.30 11.09
C LYS A 22 -1.96 1.49 10.45
N THR A 23 -2.69 1.28 9.36
CA THR A 23 -3.35 2.36 8.62
C THR A 23 -4.77 2.63 9.11
N GLY A 24 -5.40 1.65 9.75
CA GLY A 24 -6.81 1.73 10.09
C GLY A 24 -7.74 1.49 8.90
N ILE A 25 -7.19 1.11 7.76
CA ILE A 25 -7.98 0.79 6.56
C ILE A 25 -8.35 -0.69 6.61
N ARG A 26 -9.59 -1.01 6.26
CA ARG A 26 -10.07 -2.39 6.29
C ARG A 26 -9.23 -3.28 5.37
N TYR A 27 -8.96 -4.49 5.82
CA TYR A 27 -8.14 -5.47 5.11
C TYR A 27 -8.61 -5.69 3.67
N GLN A 28 -9.90 -5.96 3.47
CA GLN A 28 -10.43 -6.22 2.13
C GLN A 28 -10.31 -4.99 1.23
N THR A 29 -10.51 -3.80 1.79
CA THR A 29 -10.35 -2.55 1.06
C THR A 29 -8.90 -2.38 0.59
N LEU A 30 -7.93 -2.67 1.48
CA LEU A 30 -6.51 -2.59 1.12
C LEU A 30 -6.16 -3.57 0.00
N ILE A 31 -6.60 -4.82 0.12
CA ILE A 31 -6.33 -5.84 -0.89
C ILE A 31 -6.89 -5.41 -2.25
N ASP A 32 -8.13 -4.94 -2.28
CA ASP A 32 -8.76 -4.51 -3.52
C ASP A 32 -8.01 -3.35 -4.16
N LYS A 33 -7.57 -2.39 -3.35
CA LYS A 33 -6.85 -1.22 -3.86
C LYS A 33 -5.44 -1.56 -4.31
N ILE A 34 -4.73 -2.40 -3.57
CA ILE A 34 -3.38 -2.84 -3.95
C ILE A 34 -3.44 -3.63 -5.26
N ASN A 35 -4.48 -4.42 -5.46
CA ASN A 35 -4.64 -5.19 -6.69
C ASN A 35 -5.18 -4.35 -7.86
N GLY A 36 -5.52 -3.09 -7.62
CA GLY A 36 -5.97 -2.19 -8.67
C GLY A 36 -7.46 -2.27 -8.97
N LYS A 37 -8.23 -2.95 -8.13
CA LYS A 37 -9.67 -3.06 -8.32
C LYS A 37 -10.38 -1.73 -8.09
N TYR A 38 -9.90 -0.95 -7.12
CA TYR A 38 -10.42 0.39 -6.83
C TYR A 38 -9.26 1.37 -6.72
N PRO A 39 -9.48 2.66 -7.04
CA PRO A 39 -8.41 3.65 -6.95
C PRO A 39 -8.03 3.93 -5.49
N VAL A 40 -6.75 4.26 -5.29
CA VAL A 40 -6.22 4.67 -4.00
C VAL A 40 -6.34 6.19 -3.89
N THR A 41 -6.91 6.71 -2.80
CA THR A 41 -6.95 8.14 -2.58
C THR A 41 -5.60 8.63 -2.07
N LEU A 42 -5.37 9.94 -2.17
CA LEU A 42 -4.11 10.52 -1.67
C LEU A 42 -3.93 10.29 -0.18
N ASP A 43 -4.99 10.43 0.61
CA ASP A 43 -4.93 10.19 2.05
C ASP A 43 -4.55 8.76 2.36
N GLU A 44 -5.14 7.80 1.65
CA GLU A 44 -4.82 6.39 1.83
C GLU A 44 -3.37 6.10 1.44
N ALA A 45 -2.91 6.68 0.33
CA ALA A 45 -1.53 6.52 -0.13
C ALA A 45 -0.55 7.03 0.92
N LYS A 46 -0.82 8.18 1.52
CA LYS A 46 0.02 8.73 2.58
C LYS A 46 0.05 7.83 3.82
N LYS A 47 -1.10 7.29 4.21
CA LYS A 47 -1.19 6.38 5.35
C LYS A 47 -0.38 5.11 5.10
N VAL A 48 -0.50 4.53 3.90
CA VAL A 48 0.24 3.33 3.53
C VAL A 48 1.74 3.60 3.54
N LYS A 49 2.17 4.72 2.96
CA LYS A 49 3.58 5.09 2.95
C LYS A 49 4.13 5.23 4.38
N ALA A 50 3.40 5.92 5.25
CA ALA A 50 3.80 6.11 6.64
C ALA A 50 3.88 4.78 7.38
N ALA A 51 2.91 3.89 7.15
CA ALA A 51 2.88 2.58 7.79
C ALA A 51 4.05 1.69 7.34
N LEU A 52 4.44 1.79 6.06
CA LEU A 52 5.58 1.06 5.52
C LEU A 52 6.91 1.64 5.99
N GLY A 53 6.95 2.92 6.34
CA GLY A 53 8.17 3.58 6.81
C GLY A 53 9.22 3.72 5.72
N VAL A 54 8.80 3.96 4.47
CA VAL A 54 9.71 4.08 3.33
C VAL A 54 9.82 5.52 2.85
N ASP A 55 10.96 5.84 2.22
CA ASP A 55 11.25 7.16 1.67
C ASP A 55 10.95 7.27 0.18
N ILE A 56 10.28 6.28 -0.38
CA ILE A 56 9.92 6.27 -1.80
C ILE A 56 8.82 7.29 -2.04
N PRO A 57 8.96 8.19 -3.05
CA PRO A 57 7.89 9.13 -3.37
C PRO A 57 6.57 8.41 -3.67
N LEU A 58 5.45 9.05 -3.34
CA LEU A 58 4.13 8.45 -3.54
C LEU A 58 3.89 8.03 -4.98
N GLU A 59 4.31 8.85 -5.95
CA GLU A 59 4.15 8.52 -7.37
C GLU A 59 4.90 7.26 -7.77
N ASP A 60 6.03 6.97 -7.12
CA ASP A 60 6.80 5.75 -7.39
C ASP A 60 6.21 4.56 -6.65
N LEU A 61 5.85 4.77 -5.38
CA LEU A 61 5.29 3.71 -4.54
C LEU A 61 3.97 3.17 -5.13
N PHE A 62 3.14 4.07 -5.65
CA PHE A 62 1.85 3.73 -6.23
C PHE A 62 1.86 3.76 -7.75
N GLU A 63 3.01 3.54 -8.37
CA GLU A 63 3.10 3.36 -9.80
C GLU A 63 2.40 2.06 -10.18
N ALA A 64 1.40 2.17 -11.06
CA ALA A 64 0.62 1.01 -11.46
C ALA A 64 1.44 0.14 -12.41
N SER A 65 1.48 -1.16 -12.14
CA SER A 65 2.08 -2.14 -13.05
C SER A 65 1.10 -2.47 -14.16
N VAL A 66 1.61 -2.54 -15.36
CA VAL A 66 0.81 -2.87 -16.52
C VAL A 66 0.92 -4.35 -16.83
#